data_390da9d7712a7481973631fa6e30f3de
#
_entry.id   390da9d7712a7481973631fa6e30f3de
#
_cell.length_a   1.000
_cell.length_b   1.000
_cell.length_c   1.000
_cell.angle_alpha   90.00
_cell.angle_beta   90.00
_cell.angle_gamma   90.00
#
_symmetry.space_group_name_H-M   'P 1'
#
loop_
_entity.id
_entity.type
_entity.pdbx_description
1 polymer ?
#
loop_
_entity_poly.entity_id
_entity_poly.type
_entity_poly.pdbx_seq_one_letter_code
_entity_poly.pdbx_strand_id
1 'polypeptide(L)'
;MHEGSVFYTIFLIFTGAAVFSTLVLYTRQSLLVAYILLGAALGPWGLKWIADLGTVNDVGEVGIIFLLFLLGLHLQPQNLLHMLKKVTWIATFSSLLFAVIAYFIGCWFGLSHLESVVLGASMMFSSTIIGLKLLPTTILHHQHTGEVMISVLLMQDIIAIIVLITINGAQDGVFNWKDLLAVAVAFPALILFGFAFERYVLVKLLARFDRTQEYVFLLSIGWCLSMSLLADRIGLSQEVGAFVGGVALASSPISLFIAESLKPLRDFFLVMFFFSVGATFNFSYMAQVMIPACILATLMLLLKPLCFHMLLIKAGEKKSVAKEVGVRLGQASEFSLLLATIGISTGVISEVAANLIQASTILTFIVSSYLVVLKYPTPMSLSDSLRKD
;
A
#
# COMPACT_ATOMS: atom_id res chain seq x y z
N MET A 1 35.75 3.42 9.86
CA MET A 1 34.42 2.75 9.98
C MET A 1 34.16 2.13 8.62
N HIS A 2 33.80 0.86 8.54
CA HIS A 2 33.56 0.22 7.25
C HIS A 2 32.31 0.86 6.61
N GLU A 3 32.51 1.78 5.68
CA GLU A 3 31.48 2.22 4.73
C GLU A 3 30.99 0.96 4.03
N GLY A 4 29.73 0.61 4.24
CA GLY A 4 29.12 -0.63 3.70
C GLY A 4 28.72 -1.68 4.74
N SER A 5 28.92 -1.45 6.04
CA SER A 5 28.36 -2.36 7.04
C SER A 5 26.85 -2.18 7.16
N VAL A 6 26.11 -3.28 7.33
CA VAL A 6 24.64 -3.27 7.58
C VAL A 6 24.27 -2.33 8.73
N PHE A 7 25.08 -2.30 9.78
CA PHE A 7 24.89 -1.37 10.91
C PHE A 7 24.94 0.10 10.48
N TYR A 8 25.92 0.48 9.65
CA TYR A 8 26.05 1.86 9.17
C TYR A 8 24.87 2.26 8.28
N THR A 9 24.41 1.37 7.42
CA THR A 9 23.23 1.58 6.57
C THR A 9 21.98 1.79 7.42
N ILE A 10 21.71 0.91 8.41
CA ILE A 10 20.58 1.04 9.32
C ILE A 10 20.66 2.34 10.13
N PHE A 11 21.86 2.69 10.64
CA PHE A 11 22.09 3.93 11.36
C PHE A 11 21.73 5.16 10.50
N LEU A 12 22.23 5.22 9.25
CA LEU A 12 21.93 6.33 8.35
C LEU A 12 20.44 6.44 8.04
N ILE A 13 19.79 5.31 7.78
CA ILE A 13 18.35 5.29 7.45
C ILE A 13 17.52 5.77 8.63
N PHE A 14 17.70 5.22 9.83
CA PHE A 14 16.84 5.57 10.96
C PHE A 14 17.16 6.93 11.57
N THR A 15 18.44 7.31 11.65
CA THR A 15 18.82 8.65 12.11
C THR A 15 18.36 9.71 11.09
N GLY A 16 18.60 9.46 9.80
CA GLY A 16 18.12 10.31 8.73
C GLY A 16 16.59 10.40 8.70
N ALA A 17 15.88 9.27 8.88
CA ALA A 17 14.43 9.24 8.96
C ALA A 17 13.91 10.10 10.13
N ALA A 18 14.55 10.05 11.29
CA ALA A 18 14.17 10.90 12.43
C ALA A 18 14.34 12.41 12.10
N VAL A 19 15.45 12.78 11.48
CA VAL A 19 15.71 14.19 11.07
C VAL A 19 14.72 14.64 9.99
N PHE A 20 14.57 13.86 8.91
CA PHE A 20 13.64 14.20 7.83
C PHE A 20 12.19 14.19 8.30
N SER A 21 11.81 13.25 9.16
CA SER A 21 10.48 13.23 9.76
C SER A 21 10.21 14.50 10.59
N THR A 22 11.19 14.99 11.34
CA THR A 22 11.06 16.24 12.08
C THR A 22 10.79 17.41 11.13
N LEU A 23 11.58 17.56 10.06
CA LEU A 23 11.38 18.60 9.05
C LEU A 23 10.01 18.50 8.37
N VAL A 24 9.62 17.28 8.00
CA VAL A 24 8.35 17.00 7.31
C VAL A 24 7.16 17.24 8.23
N LEU A 25 7.25 16.95 9.53
CA LEU A 25 6.21 17.26 10.51
C LEU A 25 6.06 18.77 10.70
N TYR A 26 7.15 19.56 10.73
CA TYR A 26 7.06 21.01 10.73
C TYR A 26 6.35 21.56 9.49
N THR A 27 6.56 20.92 8.32
CA THR A 27 5.85 21.26 7.09
C THR A 27 4.50 20.56 6.95
N ARG A 28 4.09 19.74 7.96
CA ARG A 28 2.80 19.04 8.04
C ARG A 28 2.54 18.06 6.91
N GLN A 29 3.59 17.42 6.46
CA GLN A 29 3.54 16.37 5.46
C GLN A 29 3.48 14.97 6.08
N SER A 30 3.11 14.01 5.27
CA SER A 30 3.15 12.59 5.64
C SER A 30 4.58 12.11 5.87
N LEU A 31 4.80 11.31 6.92
CA LEU A 31 6.10 10.67 7.21
C LEU A 31 6.60 9.79 6.05
N LEU A 32 5.69 9.22 5.24
CA LEU A 32 6.08 8.42 4.07
C LEU A 32 6.88 9.24 3.06
N VAL A 33 6.47 10.50 2.86
CA VAL A 33 7.21 11.43 1.99
C VAL A 33 8.62 11.69 2.54
N ALA A 34 8.78 11.79 3.87
CA ALA A 34 10.09 11.93 4.50
C ALA A 34 11.02 10.76 4.17
N TYR A 35 10.51 9.54 4.27
CA TYR A 35 11.30 8.32 4.03
C TYR A 35 11.69 8.19 2.55
N ILE A 36 10.79 8.51 1.63
CA ILE A 36 11.07 8.51 0.19
C ILE A 36 12.10 9.57 -0.15
N LEU A 37 11.94 10.82 0.35
CA LEU A 37 12.90 11.89 0.11
C LEU A 37 14.29 11.58 0.71
N LEU A 38 14.33 10.96 1.88
CA LEU A 38 15.57 10.50 2.49
C LEU A 38 16.26 9.47 1.59
N GLY A 39 15.51 8.48 1.08
CA GLY A 39 16.02 7.47 0.16
C GLY A 39 16.59 8.09 -1.12
N ALA A 40 15.84 9.02 -1.73
CA ALA A 40 16.28 9.75 -2.90
C ALA A 40 17.55 10.60 -2.63
N ALA A 41 17.66 11.18 -1.42
CA ALA A 41 18.82 11.99 -1.04
C ALA A 41 20.07 11.15 -0.75
N LEU A 42 19.95 10.04 0.01
CA LEU A 42 21.10 9.23 0.43
C LEU A 42 21.45 8.09 -0.52
N GLY A 43 20.54 7.73 -1.43
CA GLY A 43 20.68 6.63 -2.36
C GLY A 43 21.69 6.86 -3.49
N PRO A 44 21.82 5.88 -4.40
CA PRO A 44 22.81 5.86 -5.48
C PRO A 44 22.74 7.04 -6.45
N TRP A 45 21.55 7.61 -6.59
CA TRP A 45 21.29 8.73 -7.49
C TRP A 45 21.39 10.10 -6.82
N GLY A 46 21.46 10.14 -5.47
CA GLY A 46 21.64 11.35 -4.67
C GLY A 46 23.09 11.53 -4.20
N LEU A 47 23.28 11.63 -2.87
CA LEU A 47 24.58 11.80 -2.22
C LEU A 47 25.47 10.57 -2.27
N LYS A 48 24.92 9.41 -2.65
CA LYS A 48 25.62 8.11 -2.75
C LYS A 48 26.23 7.61 -1.44
N TRP A 49 25.65 8.00 -0.30
CA TRP A 49 26.09 7.51 1.00
C TRP A 49 25.68 6.04 1.22
N ILE A 50 24.59 5.62 0.58
CA ILE A 50 24.16 4.22 0.51
C ILE A 50 24.14 3.84 -0.97
N ALA A 51 25.22 3.23 -1.43
CA ALA A 51 25.38 2.86 -2.83
C ALA A 51 24.84 1.45 -3.12
N ASP A 52 24.96 0.53 -2.16
CA ASP A 52 24.44 -0.84 -2.24
C ASP A 52 23.06 -0.90 -1.57
N LEU A 53 22.05 -1.14 -2.39
CA LEU A 53 20.67 -1.26 -1.95
C LEU A 53 20.23 -2.71 -1.71
N GLY A 54 21.09 -3.72 -1.93
CA GLY A 54 20.69 -5.12 -1.82
C GLY A 54 20.02 -5.44 -0.50
N THR A 55 20.74 -5.24 0.62
CA THR A 55 20.17 -5.46 1.97
C THR A 55 18.95 -4.59 2.26
N VAL A 56 18.90 -3.36 1.76
CA VAL A 56 17.78 -2.45 2.01
C VAL A 56 16.52 -2.92 1.26
N ASN A 57 16.70 -3.38 0.02
CA ASN A 57 15.62 -3.95 -0.78
C ASN A 57 15.08 -5.23 -0.14
N ASP A 58 15.96 -6.17 0.24
CA ASP A 58 15.58 -7.43 0.88
C ASP A 58 14.77 -7.19 2.16
N VAL A 59 15.21 -6.25 3.01
CA VAL A 59 14.49 -5.87 4.23
C VAL A 59 13.19 -5.13 3.90
N GLY A 60 13.19 -4.32 2.85
CA GLY A 60 11.99 -3.64 2.34
C GLY A 60 10.92 -4.62 1.86
N GLU A 61 11.29 -5.68 1.14
CA GLU A 61 10.38 -6.74 0.69
C GLU A 61 9.73 -7.46 1.88
N VAL A 62 10.51 -7.81 2.91
CA VAL A 62 9.93 -8.34 4.16
C VAL A 62 8.94 -7.36 4.77
N GLY A 63 9.19 -6.06 4.64
CA GLY A 63 8.27 -5.01 5.10
C GLY A 63 6.91 -5.02 4.41
N ILE A 64 6.90 -5.24 3.10
CA ILE A 64 5.67 -5.35 2.32
C ILE A 64 4.87 -6.59 2.77
N ILE A 65 5.54 -7.72 2.97
CA ILE A 65 4.94 -8.96 3.47
C ILE A 65 4.22 -8.70 4.80
N PHE A 66 4.89 -8.06 5.76
CA PHE A 66 4.27 -7.70 7.04
C PHE A 66 3.15 -6.67 6.91
N LEU A 67 3.28 -5.70 6.01
CA LEU A 67 2.22 -4.71 5.75
C LEU A 67 0.94 -5.41 5.28
N LEU A 68 1.04 -6.32 4.32
CA LEU A 68 -0.10 -7.04 3.77
C LEU A 68 -0.68 -8.06 4.74
N PHE A 69 0.16 -8.70 5.54
CA PHE A 69 -0.31 -9.55 6.63
C PHE A 69 -1.16 -8.78 7.64
N LEU A 70 -0.68 -7.62 8.09
CA LEU A 70 -1.42 -6.75 9.01
C LEU A 70 -2.69 -6.18 8.39
N LEU A 71 -2.65 -5.84 7.10
CA LEU A 71 -3.84 -5.46 6.37
C LEU A 71 -4.88 -6.58 6.41
N GLY A 72 -4.45 -7.82 6.13
CA GLY A 72 -5.29 -9.02 6.24
C GLY A 72 -5.90 -9.19 7.63
N LEU A 73 -5.12 -8.98 8.71
CA LEU A 73 -5.60 -9.07 10.09
C LEU A 73 -6.72 -8.07 10.43
N HIS A 74 -6.76 -6.91 9.79
CA HIS A 74 -7.82 -5.92 10.00
C HIS A 74 -9.11 -6.25 9.20
N LEU A 75 -9.04 -7.18 8.25
CA LEU A 75 -10.15 -7.60 7.42
C LEU A 75 -10.99 -8.67 8.13
N GLN A 76 -11.92 -8.26 9.01
CA GLN A 76 -12.87 -9.20 9.59
C GLN A 76 -13.83 -9.75 8.52
N PRO A 77 -13.79 -11.06 8.18
CA PRO A 77 -14.55 -11.61 7.04
C PRO A 77 -16.07 -11.40 7.15
N GLN A 78 -16.58 -11.34 8.38
CA GLN A 78 -18.03 -11.19 8.66
C GLN A 78 -18.54 -9.78 8.35
N ASN A 79 -17.75 -8.74 8.65
CA ASN A 79 -18.08 -7.35 8.33
C ASN A 79 -17.92 -7.04 6.84
N LEU A 80 -16.95 -7.69 6.19
CA LEU A 80 -16.72 -7.61 4.74
C LEU A 80 -17.98 -7.98 3.94
N LEU A 81 -18.61 -9.11 4.24
CA LEU A 81 -19.76 -9.60 3.46
C LEU A 81 -20.98 -8.63 3.51
N HIS A 82 -21.15 -7.91 4.61
CA HIS A 82 -22.28 -6.96 4.74
C HIS A 82 -22.01 -5.64 4.01
N MET A 83 -20.75 -5.16 4.05
CA MET A 83 -20.33 -3.92 3.40
C MET A 83 -20.09 -4.08 1.89
N LEU A 84 -19.71 -5.28 1.44
CA LEU A 84 -19.42 -5.60 0.03
C LEU A 84 -20.55 -5.19 -0.93
N LYS A 85 -21.81 -5.41 -0.58
CA LYS A 85 -22.94 -5.13 -1.50
C LYS A 85 -23.09 -3.64 -1.87
N LYS A 86 -22.78 -2.71 -0.95
CA LYS A 86 -22.96 -1.27 -1.17
C LYS A 86 -21.72 -0.62 -1.80
N VAL A 87 -20.54 -1.05 -1.43
CA VAL A 87 -19.27 -0.38 -1.76
C VAL A 87 -18.57 -1.01 -2.96
N THR A 88 -18.83 -2.31 -3.24
CA THR A 88 -18.13 -3.03 -4.32
C THR A 88 -18.25 -2.32 -5.66
N TRP A 89 -19.46 -1.93 -6.06
CA TRP A 89 -19.65 -1.28 -7.35
C TRP A 89 -18.98 0.09 -7.41
N ILE A 90 -18.95 0.84 -6.27
CA ILE A 90 -18.27 2.15 -6.20
C ILE A 90 -16.77 1.95 -6.40
N ALA A 91 -16.17 1.03 -5.62
CA ALA A 91 -14.75 0.74 -5.70
C ALA A 91 -14.36 0.19 -7.08
N THR A 92 -15.12 -0.77 -7.63
CA THR A 92 -14.83 -1.37 -8.93
C THR A 92 -14.97 -0.35 -10.07
N PHE A 93 -16.07 0.41 -10.10
CA PHE A 93 -16.28 1.40 -11.14
C PHE A 93 -15.26 2.54 -11.09
N SER A 94 -14.98 3.07 -9.89
CA SER A 94 -13.96 4.11 -9.72
C SER A 94 -12.57 3.62 -10.10
N SER A 95 -12.18 2.43 -9.65
CA SER A 95 -10.90 1.83 -9.99
C SER A 95 -10.74 1.64 -11.50
N LEU A 96 -11.75 1.07 -12.18
CA LEU A 96 -11.72 0.90 -13.62
C LEU A 96 -11.64 2.24 -14.36
N LEU A 97 -12.40 3.25 -13.92
CA LEU A 97 -12.35 4.58 -14.52
C LEU A 97 -10.96 5.20 -14.43
N PHE A 98 -10.33 5.13 -13.25
CA PHE A 98 -8.98 5.67 -13.05
C PHE A 98 -7.94 4.90 -13.86
N ALA A 99 -8.08 3.58 -13.94
CA ALA A 99 -7.21 2.76 -14.77
C ALA A 99 -7.29 3.13 -16.26
N VAL A 100 -8.50 3.28 -16.78
CA VAL A 100 -8.71 3.66 -18.19
C VAL A 100 -8.12 5.04 -18.48
N ILE A 101 -8.33 6.01 -17.62
CA ILE A 101 -7.78 7.36 -17.81
C ILE A 101 -6.25 7.33 -17.78
N ALA A 102 -5.65 6.66 -16.80
CA ALA A 102 -4.20 6.56 -16.68
C ALA A 102 -3.59 5.75 -17.85
N TYR A 103 -4.28 4.70 -18.32
CA TYR A 103 -3.88 3.95 -19.52
C TYR A 103 -3.77 4.86 -20.76
N PHE A 104 -4.81 5.67 -21.04
CA PHE A 104 -4.76 6.57 -22.20
C PHE A 104 -3.68 7.65 -22.06
N ILE A 105 -3.40 8.12 -20.85
CA ILE A 105 -2.30 9.04 -20.58
C ILE A 105 -0.96 8.36 -20.87
N GLY A 106 -0.77 7.11 -20.42
CA GLY A 106 0.43 6.32 -20.71
C GLY A 106 0.67 6.18 -22.23
N CYS A 107 -0.37 5.77 -22.97
CA CYS A 107 -0.31 5.68 -24.42
C CYS A 107 0.01 7.03 -25.09
N TRP A 108 -0.56 8.14 -24.59
CA TRP A 108 -0.30 9.48 -25.14
C TRP A 108 1.16 9.89 -24.97
N PHE A 109 1.79 9.49 -23.85
CA PHE A 109 3.21 9.77 -23.61
C PHE A 109 4.16 8.70 -24.18
N GLY A 110 3.66 7.79 -25.02
CA GLY A 110 4.47 6.83 -25.76
C GLY A 110 4.90 5.58 -25.01
N LEU A 111 4.27 5.26 -23.87
CA LEU A 111 4.45 3.97 -23.21
C LEU A 111 3.83 2.85 -24.07
N SER A 112 4.39 1.66 -23.99
CA SER A 112 3.79 0.47 -24.60
C SER A 112 2.40 0.18 -24.00
N HIS A 113 1.59 -0.61 -24.70
CA HIS A 113 0.26 -0.99 -24.22
C HIS A 113 0.32 -1.69 -22.85
N LEU A 114 1.32 -2.57 -22.65
CA LEU A 114 1.50 -3.30 -21.41
C LEU A 114 1.89 -2.36 -20.25
N GLU A 115 2.86 -1.48 -20.48
CA GLU A 115 3.27 -0.47 -19.50
C GLU A 115 2.11 0.48 -19.16
N SER A 116 1.31 0.86 -20.16
CA SER A 116 0.12 1.70 -19.95
C SER A 116 -0.95 0.99 -19.13
N VAL A 117 -1.11 -0.34 -19.29
CA VAL A 117 -2.00 -1.15 -18.44
C VAL A 117 -1.50 -1.18 -17.02
N VAL A 118 -0.20 -1.38 -16.79
CA VAL A 118 0.39 -1.37 -15.43
C VAL A 118 0.28 0.02 -14.80
N LEU A 119 0.53 1.10 -15.57
CA LEU A 119 0.30 2.48 -15.13
C LEU A 119 -1.16 2.69 -14.74
N GLY A 120 -2.10 2.21 -15.57
CA GLY A 120 -3.53 2.23 -15.29
C GLY A 120 -3.86 1.52 -13.98
N ALA A 121 -3.40 0.29 -13.82
CA ALA A 121 -3.59 -0.52 -12.64
C ALA A 121 -3.00 0.15 -11.39
N SER A 122 -1.83 0.78 -11.50
CA SER A 122 -1.20 1.48 -10.37
C SER A 122 -2.00 2.69 -9.89
N MET A 123 -2.73 3.38 -10.77
CA MET A 123 -3.53 4.57 -10.43
C MET A 123 -4.94 4.25 -9.92
N MET A 124 -5.36 2.98 -9.93
CA MET A 124 -6.67 2.54 -9.45
C MET A 124 -6.91 2.85 -7.97
N PHE A 125 -5.88 2.72 -7.14
CA PHE A 125 -5.98 2.61 -5.69
C PHE A 125 -5.74 3.95 -5.00
N SER A 126 -6.27 4.06 -3.77
CA SER A 126 -6.02 5.19 -2.87
C SER A 126 -5.26 4.70 -1.64
N SER A 127 -4.38 5.53 -1.09
CA SER A 127 -3.52 5.14 0.03
C SER A 127 -4.31 4.92 1.32
N THR A 128 -4.23 3.71 1.83
CA THR A 128 -4.78 3.32 3.13
C THR A 128 -3.99 3.98 4.25
N ILE A 129 -2.66 4.03 4.16
CA ILE A 129 -1.80 4.59 5.19
C ILE A 129 -2.02 6.09 5.33
N ILE A 130 -2.00 6.85 4.25
CA ILE A 130 -2.22 8.32 4.31
C ILE A 130 -3.66 8.62 4.71
N GLY A 131 -4.61 7.91 4.13
CA GLY A 131 -6.01 8.09 4.43
C GLY A 131 -6.33 7.92 5.91
N LEU A 132 -5.85 6.84 6.53
CA LEU A 132 -6.12 6.54 7.95
C LEU A 132 -5.27 7.39 8.91
N LYS A 133 -4.00 7.66 8.61
CA LYS A 133 -3.14 8.50 9.48
C LYS A 133 -3.61 9.96 9.55
N LEU A 134 -4.27 10.46 8.52
CA LEU A 134 -4.84 11.81 8.50
C LEU A 134 -6.28 11.87 9.03
N LEU A 135 -6.85 10.75 9.45
CA LEU A 135 -8.18 10.68 10.03
C LEU A 135 -8.05 10.67 11.57
N PRO A 136 -8.71 11.59 12.30
CA PRO A 136 -8.74 11.54 13.75
C PRO A 136 -9.32 10.23 14.26
N THR A 137 -8.79 9.71 15.37
CA THR A 137 -9.26 8.44 15.96
C THR A 137 -10.75 8.47 16.32
N THR A 138 -11.25 9.63 16.74
CA THR A 138 -12.68 9.86 17.03
C THR A 138 -13.57 9.73 15.79
N ILE A 139 -13.08 10.14 14.61
CA ILE A 139 -13.82 10.00 13.33
C ILE A 139 -13.68 8.57 12.81
N LEU A 140 -12.51 7.96 12.96
CA LEU A 140 -12.22 6.61 12.49
C LEU A 140 -13.14 5.56 13.13
N HIS A 141 -13.35 5.66 14.45
CA HIS A 141 -14.06 4.62 15.21
C HIS A 141 -15.53 4.93 15.48
N HIS A 142 -15.96 6.19 15.38
CA HIS A 142 -17.30 6.62 15.85
C HIS A 142 -18.11 7.42 14.84
N GLN A 143 -17.59 7.66 13.64
CA GLN A 143 -18.33 8.41 12.61
C GLN A 143 -18.50 7.63 11.32
N HIS A 144 -19.67 7.79 10.71
CA HIS A 144 -20.04 7.17 9.44
C HIS A 144 -19.03 7.46 8.29
N THR A 145 -18.37 8.62 8.30
CA THR A 145 -17.31 8.98 7.34
C THR A 145 -16.14 7.99 7.38
N GLY A 146 -15.70 7.58 8.59
CA GLY A 146 -14.66 6.58 8.76
C GLY A 146 -15.06 5.21 8.23
N GLU A 147 -16.28 4.76 8.54
CA GLU A 147 -16.81 3.49 8.06
C GLU A 147 -16.86 3.42 6.53
N VAL A 148 -17.38 4.45 5.87
CA VAL A 148 -17.47 4.52 4.41
C VAL A 148 -16.08 4.52 3.79
N MET A 149 -15.14 5.29 4.35
CA MET A 149 -13.78 5.40 3.85
C MET A 149 -13.03 4.07 3.97
N ILE A 150 -13.08 3.43 5.15
CA ILE A 150 -12.46 2.12 5.37
C ILE A 150 -13.04 1.08 4.40
N SER A 151 -14.35 1.07 4.20
CA SER A 151 -15.02 0.11 3.31
C SER A 151 -14.55 0.24 1.86
N VAL A 152 -14.39 1.48 1.35
CA VAL A 152 -13.88 1.73 0.00
C VAL A 152 -12.42 1.27 -0.10
N LEU A 153 -11.57 1.63 0.87
CA LEU A 153 -10.16 1.25 0.90
C LEU A 153 -9.99 -0.26 0.95
N LEU A 154 -10.70 -0.96 1.84
CA LEU A 154 -10.65 -2.42 1.94
C LEU A 154 -11.05 -3.10 0.62
N MET A 155 -12.05 -2.56 -0.08
CA MET A 155 -12.44 -3.11 -1.38
C MET A 155 -11.38 -2.86 -2.45
N GLN A 156 -10.74 -1.69 -2.42
CA GLN A 156 -9.61 -1.39 -3.31
C GLN A 156 -8.40 -2.31 -3.02
N ASP A 157 -8.13 -2.61 -1.76
CA ASP A 157 -7.04 -3.52 -1.37
C ASP A 157 -7.27 -4.95 -1.91
N ILE A 158 -8.52 -5.43 -1.91
CA ILE A 158 -8.86 -6.72 -2.54
C ILE A 158 -8.63 -6.66 -4.06
N ILE A 159 -9.01 -5.57 -4.72
CA ILE A 159 -8.74 -5.38 -6.16
C ILE A 159 -7.23 -5.32 -6.41
N ALA A 160 -6.46 -4.66 -5.54
CA ALA A 160 -5.01 -4.56 -5.64
C ALA A 160 -4.33 -5.94 -5.58
N ILE A 161 -4.80 -6.83 -4.71
CA ILE A 161 -4.30 -8.19 -4.64
C ILE A 161 -4.57 -8.98 -5.92
N ILE A 162 -5.76 -8.84 -6.51
CA ILE A 162 -6.09 -9.46 -7.80
C ILE A 162 -5.14 -8.95 -8.89
N VAL A 163 -4.87 -7.65 -8.91
CA VAL A 163 -3.94 -7.04 -9.86
C VAL A 163 -2.51 -7.54 -9.64
N LEU A 164 -2.05 -7.63 -8.38
CA LEU A 164 -0.74 -8.19 -8.04
C LEU A 164 -0.59 -9.63 -8.53
N ILE A 165 -1.58 -10.49 -8.27
CA ILE A 165 -1.60 -11.87 -8.76
C ILE A 165 -1.48 -11.90 -10.29
N THR A 166 -2.19 -11.00 -10.97
CA THR A 166 -2.19 -10.94 -12.43
C THR A 166 -0.83 -10.51 -13.00
N ILE A 167 -0.18 -9.51 -12.40
CA ILE A 167 1.13 -9.01 -12.84
C ILE A 167 2.23 -10.03 -12.57
N ASN A 168 2.23 -10.67 -11.41
CA ASN A 168 3.20 -11.72 -11.08
C ASN A 168 3.05 -12.96 -12.00
N GLY A 169 1.83 -13.25 -12.50
CA GLY A 169 1.61 -14.31 -13.47
C GLY A 169 2.03 -13.97 -14.90
N ALA A 170 2.42 -12.73 -15.17
CA ALA A 170 2.86 -12.25 -16.49
C ALA A 170 4.39 -12.13 -16.54
N GLN A 171 5.11 -13.25 -16.36
CA GLN A 171 6.57 -13.26 -16.52
C GLN A 171 6.94 -12.96 -17.98
N ASP A 172 7.95 -12.11 -18.18
CA ASP A 172 8.46 -11.70 -19.50
C ASP A 172 7.39 -11.09 -20.45
N GLY A 173 6.29 -10.55 -19.88
CA GLY A 173 5.23 -9.93 -20.68
C GLY A 173 4.38 -10.91 -21.52
N VAL A 174 4.54 -12.22 -21.33
CA VAL A 174 3.78 -13.24 -22.05
C VAL A 174 2.76 -13.88 -21.11
N PHE A 175 1.48 -13.66 -21.40
CA PHE A 175 0.38 -14.34 -20.70
C PHE A 175 0.28 -15.80 -21.13
N ASN A 176 0.64 -16.72 -20.24
CA ASN A 176 0.45 -18.15 -20.46
C ASN A 176 -0.82 -18.63 -19.74
N TRP A 177 -1.80 -19.15 -20.50
CA TRP A 177 -3.06 -19.66 -19.94
C TRP A 177 -2.88 -20.77 -18.91
N LYS A 178 -1.79 -21.53 -19.00
CA LYS A 178 -1.48 -22.59 -18.02
C LYS A 178 -1.11 -22.00 -16.66
N ASP A 179 -0.37 -20.90 -16.64
CA ASP A 179 0.03 -20.23 -15.42
C ASP A 179 -1.18 -19.55 -14.77
N LEU A 180 -2.08 -18.96 -15.58
CA LEU A 180 -3.34 -18.40 -15.09
C LEU A 180 -4.25 -19.49 -14.47
N LEU A 181 -4.33 -20.67 -15.09
CA LEU A 181 -5.06 -21.81 -14.52
C LEU A 181 -4.40 -22.32 -13.23
N ALA A 182 -3.07 -22.39 -13.18
CA ALA A 182 -2.34 -22.77 -11.97
C ALA A 182 -2.62 -21.79 -10.82
N VAL A 183 -2.57 -20.49 -11.07
CA VAL A 183 -2.93 -19.44 -10.10
C VAL A 183 -4.40 -19.54 -9.67
N ALA A 184 -5.32 -19.79 -10.62
CA ALA A 184 -6.75 -19.94 -10.33
C ALA A 184 -7.07 -21.13 -9.42
N VAL A 185 -6.22 -22.16 -9.40
CA VAL A 185 -6.33 -23.32 -8.49
C VAL A 185 -5.54 -23.09 -7.21
N ALA A 186 -4.32 -22.55 -7.33
CA ALA A 186 -3.41 -22.31 -6.20
C ALA A 186 -3.99 -21.31 -5.18
N PHE A 187 -4.62 -20.24 -5.64
CA PHE A 187 -5.16 -19.20 -4.74
C PHE A 187 -6.31 -19.73 -3.85
N PRO A 188 -7.36 -20.39 -4.36
CA PRO A 188 -8.36 -21.03 -3.50
C PRO A 188 -7.78 -22.12 -2.59
N ALA A 189 -6.80 -22.90 -3.07
CA ALA A 189 -6.14 -23.91 -2.26
C ALA A 189 -5.38 -23.29 -1.08
N LEU A 190 -4.68 -22.18 -1.31
CA LEU A 190 -3.99 -21.42 -0.26
C LEU A 190 -4.98 -20.86 0.78
N ILE A 191 -6.11 -20.32 0.34
CA ILE A 191 -7.17 -19.83 1.23
C ILE A 191 -7.71 -20.97 2.09
N LEU A 192 -8.08 -22.11 1.48
CA LEU A 192 -8.60 -23.27 2.19
C LEU A 192 -7.58 -23.81 3.20
N PHE A 193 -6.32 -23.91 2.82
CA PHE A 193 -5.24 -24.30 3.72
C PHE A 193 -5.11 -23.32 4.88
N GLY A 194 -5.08 -22.00 4.60
CA GLY A 194 -4.94 -20.95 5.61
C GLY A 194 -6.02 -21.00 6.67
N PHE A 195 -7.29 -21.09 6.27
CA PHE A 195 -8.42 -21.19 7.18
C PHE A 195 -8.48 -22.54 7.92
N ALA A 196 -8.13 -23.66 7.26
CA ALA A 196 -8.08 -24.96 7.90
C ALA A 196 -6.97 -25.00 8.97
N PHE A 197 -5.76 -24.54 8.64
CA PHE A 197 -4.65 -24.53 9.58
C PHE A 197 -4.89 -23.58 10.75
N GLU A 198 -5.43 -22.39 10.48
CA GLU A 198 -5.85 -21.44 11.52
C GLU A 198 -6.81 -22.13 12.50
N ARG A 199 -7.90 -22.71 12.00
CA ARG A 199 -8.95 -23.30 12.83
C ARG A 199 -8.49 -24.51 13.65
N TYR A 200 -7.70 -25.41 13.04
CA TYR A 200 -7.33 -26.69 13.67
C TYR A 200 -6.04 -26.61 14.48
N VAL A 201 -5.13 -25.69 14.15
CA VAL A 201 -3.80 -25.59 14.76
C VAL A 201 -3.61 -24.26 15.49
N LEU A 202 -3.67 -23.13 14.77
CA LEU A 202 -3.29 -21.83 15.33
C LEU A 202 -4.19 -21.41 16.49
N VAL A 203 -5.51 -21.49 16.33
CA VAL A 203 -6.46 -21.10 17.40
C VAL A 203 -6.23 -21.93 18.66
N LYS A 204 -5.93 -23.23 18.54
CA LYS A 204 -5.65 -24.08 19.70
C LYS A 204 -4.33 -23.72 20.40
N LEU A 205 -3.29 -23.41 19.62
CA LEU A 205 -2.00 -22.99 20.16
C LEU A 205 -2.11 -21.63 20.85
N LEU A 206 -2.78 -20.69 20.21
CA LEU A 206 -3.02 -19.36 20.73
C LEU A 206 -3.84 -19.42 22.03
N ALA A 207 -4.95 -20.19 22.03
CA ALA A 207 -5.78 -20.34 23.24
C ALA A 207 -5.06 -21.02 24.40
N ARG A 208 -4.05 -21.85 24.12
CA ARG A 208 -3.28 -22.54 25.18
C ARG A 208 -2.19 -21.66 25.77
N PHE A 209 -1.59 -20.76 24.96
CA PHE A 209 -0.42 -19.99 25.32
C PHE A 209 -0.64 -18.46 25.20
N ASP A 210 -1.89 -18.00 25.23
CA ASP A 210 -2.29 -16.59 25.07
C ASP A 210 -1.66 -15.65 26.11
N ARG A 211 -1.33 -16.17 27.29
CA ARG A 211 -0.69 -15.41 28.38
C ARG A 211 0.78 -15.08 28.10
N THR A 212 1.44 -15.78 27.16
CA THR A 212 2.85 -15.57 26.83
C THR A 212 2.95 -14.70 25.58
N GLN A 213 3.02 -13.38 25.77
CA GLN A 213 3.03 -12.40 24.68
C GLN A 213 4.14 -12.66 23.66
N GLU A 214 5.34 -13.04 24.12
CA GLU A 214 6.46 -13.39 23.23
C GLU A 214 6.12 -14.56 22.31
N TYR A 215 5.45 -15.57 22.84
CA TYR A 215 5.02 -16.72 22.03
C TYR A 215 3.99 -16.32 20.95
N VAL A 216 2.99 -15.52 21.32
CA VAL A 216 1.97 -15.04 20.39
C VAL A 216 2.62 -14.21 19.28
N PHE A 217 3.58 -13.36 19.62
CA PHE A 217 4.35 -12.55 18.67
C PHE A 217 5.14 -13.44 17.71
N LEU A 218 5.95 -14.37 18.22
CA LEU A 218 6.75 -15.30 17.40
C LEU A 218 5.88 -16.19 16.52
N LEU A 219 4.79 -16.73 17.05
CA LEU A 219 3.87 -17.57 16.30
C LEU A 219 3.21 -16.78 15.13
N SER A 220 2.85 -15.54 15.38
CA SER A 220 2.25 -14.68 14.35
C SER A 220 3.22 -14.33 13.22
N ILE A 221 4.48 -14.03 13.56
CA ILE A 221 5.55 -13.81 12.58
C ILE A 221 5.82 -15.09 11.78
N GLY A 222 6.00 -16.21 12.49
CA GLY A 222 6.25 -17.50 11.86
C GLY A 222 5.12 -17.91 10.92
N TRP A 223 3.87 -17.66 11.29
CA TRP A 223 2.71 -17.89 10.45
C TRP A 223 2.71 -17.00 9.20
N CYS A 224 2.94 -15.70 9.36
CA CYS A 224 3.04 -14.75 8.27
C CYS A 224 4.06 -15.20 7.22
N LEU A 225 5.29 -15.46 7.66
CA LEU A 225 6.39 -15.88 6.78
C LEU A 225 6.17 -17.28 6.18
N SER A 226 5.55 -18.19 6.92
CA SER A 226 5.23 -19.54 6.40
C SER A 226 4.18 -19.49 5.28
N MET A 227 3.15 -18.66 5.43
CA MET A 227 2.13 -18.47 4.40
C MET A 227 2.68 -17.77 3.17
N SER A 228 3.57 -16.79 3.38
CA SER A 228 4.30 -16.10 2.33
C SER A 228 5.15 -17.06 1.51
N LEU A 229 6.00 -17.87 2.17
CA LEU A 229 6.85 -18.85 1.51
C LEU A 229 6.04 -19.99 0.84
N LEU A 230 4.93 -20.41 1.45
CA LEU A 230 4.06 -21.41 0.85
C LEU A 230 3.42 -20.90 -0.46
N ALA A 231 2.96 -19.65 -0.46
CA ALA A 231 2.43 -19.00 -1.65
C ALA A 231 3.44 -18.97 -2.79
N ASP A 232 4.67 -18.55 -2.49
CA ASP A 232 5.78 -18.50 -3.44
C ASP A 232 6.03 -19.89 -4.08
N ARG A 233 6.06 -20.94 -3.26
CA ARG A 233 6.27 -22.31 -3.76
C ARG A 233 5.17 -22.87 -4.65
N ILE A 234 3.95 -22.35 -4.56
CA ILE A 234 2.82 -22.77 -5.41
C ILE A 234 2.57 -21.81 -6.58
N GLY A 235 3.53 -20.88 -6.85
CA GLY A 235 3.47 -19.97 -7.97
C GLY A 235 2.61 -18.72 -7.74
N LEU A 236 2.32 -18.37 -6.49
CA LEU A 236 1.74 -17.12 -6.08
C LEU A 236 2.83 -16.19 -5.54
N SER A 237 2.53 -14.91 -5.37
CA SER A 237 3.49 -14.00 -4.74
C SER A 237 3.51 -14.15 -3.21
N GLN A 238 4.65 -13.81 -2.61
CA GLN A 238 4.85 -13.85 -1.16
C GLN A 238 3.87 -12.91 -0.44
N GLU A 239 3.57 -11.76 -1.03
CA GLU A 239 2.65 -10.76 -0.52
C GLU A 239 1.21 -11.29 -0.42
N VAL A 240 0.77 -12.03 -1.44
CA VAL A 240 -0.54 -12.69 -1.46
C VAL A 240 -0.63 -13.73 -0.35
N GLY A 241 0.43 -14.51 -0.15
CA GLY A 241 0.50 -15.49 0.94
C GLY A 241 0.36 -14.87 2.32
N ALA A 242 1.10 -13.80 2.57
CA ALA A 242 1.03 -13.04 3.80
C ALA A 242 -0.37 -12.47 4.05
N PHE A 243 -0.97 -11.87 3.02
CA PHE A 243 -2.33 -11.33 3.11
C PHE A 243 -3.36 -12.42 3.45
N VAL A 244 -3.34 -13.55 2.76
CA VAL A 244 -4.25 -14.68 3.05
C VAL A 244 -4.03 -15.19 4.47
N GLY A 245 -2.77 -15.29 4.92
CA GLY A 245 -2.43 -15.65 6.31
C GLY A 245 -3.02 -14.68 7.33
N GLY A 246 -2.99 -13.37 7.03
CA GLY A 246 -3.60 -12.33 7.86
C GLY A 246 -5.13 -12.43 7.91
N VAL A 247 -5.78 -12.57 6.74
CA VAL A 247 -7.25 -12.73 6.64
C VAL A 247 -7.74 -13.98 7.37
N ALA A 248 -7.03 -15.10 7.25
CA ALA A 248 -7.37 -16.30 7.98
C ALA A 248 -7.35 -16.07 9.50
N LEU A 249 -6.29 -15.42 10.01
CA LEU A 249 -6.13 -15.14 11.44
C LEU A 249 -7.06 -14.02 11.94
N ALA A 250 -7.60 -13.17 11.06
CA ALA A 250 -8.54 -12.10 11.38
C ALA A 250 -9.84 -12.61 12.04
N SER A 251 -10.19 -13.89 11.83
CA SER A 251 -11.32 -14.55 12.47
C SER A 251 -11.10 -14.81 13.96
N SER A 252 -9.83 -14.82 14.41
CA SER A 252 -9.46 -15.11 15.80
C SER A 252 -9.78 -13.93 16.74
N PRO A 253 -10.28 -14.17 17.95
CA PRO A 253 -10.53 -13.11 18.94
C PRO A 253 -9.31 -12.29 19.32
N ILE A 254 -8.10 -12.82 19.13
CA ILE A 254 -6.84 -12.15 19.49
C ILE A 254 -6.18 -11.43 18.29
N SER A 255 -6.83 -11.40 17.12
CA SER A 255 -6.30 -10.77 15.91
C SER A 255 -5.91 -9.30 16.11
N LEU A 256 -6.73 -8.54 16.84
CA LEU A 256 -6.46 -7.15 17.17
C LEU A 256 -5.22 -6.99 18.06
N PHE A 257 -5.06 -7.86 19.06
CA PHE A 257 -3.87 -7.88 19.90
C PHE A 257 -2.60 -8.19 19.09
N ILE A 258 -2.68 -9.16 18.18
CA ILE A 258 -1.58 -9.50 17.27
C ILE A 258 -1.26 -8.29 16.38
N ALA A 259 -2.26 -7.65 15.78
CA ALA A 259 -2.09 -6.49 14.93
C ALA A 259 -1.39 -5.33 15.66
N GLU A 260 -1.81 -5.03 16.91
CA GLU A 260 -1.17 -3.98 17.71
C GLU A 260 0.26 -4.36 18.13
N SER A 261 0.51 -5.63 18.47
CA SER A 261 1.84 -6.12 18.85
C SER A 261 2.85 -6.07 17.68
N LEU A 262 2.38 -6.27 16.45
CA LEU A 262 3.21 -6.23 15.24
C LEU A 262 3.35 -4.82 14.64
N LYS A 263 2.61 -3.84 15.14
CA LYS A 263 2.61 -2.48 14.61
C LYS A 263 4.00 -1.80 14.65
N PRO A 264 4.81 -1.90 15.73
CA PRO A 264 6.17 -1.34 15.72
C PRO A 264 7.07 -2.01 14.68
N LEU A 265 6.93 -3.32 14.49
CA LEU A 265 7.70 -4.07 13.50
C LEU A 265 7.32 -3.64 12.08
N ARG A 266 6.03 -3.49 11.81
CA ARG A 266 5.55 -2.92 10.53
C ARG A 266 6.14 -1.53 10.30
N ASP A 267 6.09 -0.65 11.29
CA ASP A 267 6.58 0.72 11.13
C ASP A 267 8.09 0.77 10.87
N PHE A 268 8.87 -0.14 11.49
CA PHE A 268 10.29 -0.34 11.18
C PHE A 268 10.49 -0.70 9.69
N PHE A 269 9.78 -1.71 9.21
CA PHE A 269 9.90 -2.15 7.83
C PHE A 269 9.35 -1.13 6.82
N LEU A 270 8.32 -0.36 7.17
CA LEU A 270 7.82 0.71 6.32
C LEU A 270 8.88 1.79 6.05
N VAL A 271 9.68 2.15 7.05
CA VAL A 271 10.81 3.08 6.87
C VAL A 271 11.77 2.52 5.83
N MET A 272 12.15 1.24 5.95
CA MET A 272 13.07 0.57 5.03
C MET A 272 12.52 0.51 3.60
N PHE A 273 11.25 0.10 3.46
CA PHE A 273 10.58 0.03 2.15
C PHE A 273 10.48 1.39 1.45
N PHE A 274 9.96 2.42 2.13
CA PHE A 274 9.82 3.72 1.49
C PHE A 274 11.16 4.41 1.24
N PHE A 275 12.17 4.13 2.07
CA PHE A 275 13.54 4.51 1.79
C PHE A 275 14.05 3.84 0.51
N SER A 276 13.88 2.52 0.36
CA SER A 276 14.26 1.77 -0.83
C SER A 276 13.59 2.33 -2.08
N VAL A 277 12.27 2.57 -2.04
CA VAL A 277 11.53 3.19 -3.15
C VAL A 277 12.13 4.55 -3.54
N GLY A 278 12.47 5.37 -2.55
CA GLY A 278 13.13 6.66 -2.82
C GLY A 278 14.53 6.50 -3.41
N ALA A 279 15.31 5.56 -2.88
CA ALA A 279 16.70 5.32 -3.30
C ALA A 279 16.80 4.70 -4.71
N THR A 280 15.79 3.94 -5.14
CA THR A 280 15.70 3.40 -6.50
C THR A 280 15.23 4.41 -7.53
N PHE A 281 14.71 5.57 -7.11
CA PHE A 281 14.26 6.62 -8.02
C PHE A 281 15.43 7.21 -8.80
N ASN A 282 15.44 7.01 -10.12
CA ASN A 282 16.53 7.40 -10.99
C ASN A 282 16.29 8.81 -11.56
N PHE A 283 17.03 9.79 -11.04
CA PHE A 283 16.93 11.18 -11.48
C PHE A 283 17.28 11.41 -12.97
N SER A 284 17.96 10.46 -13.63
CA SER A 284 18.29 10.58 -15.03
C SER A 284 17.05 10.62 -15.92
N TYR A 285 15.96 9.98 -15.50
CA TYR A 285 14.68 9.98 -16.22
C TYR A 285 13.79 11.19 -15.87
N MET A 286 14.19 12.05 -14.94
CA MET A 286 13.35 13.14 -14.42
C MET A 286 12.85 14.08 -15.53
N ALA A 287 13.72 14.44 -16.47
CA ALA A 287 13.35 15.30 -17.59
C ALA A 287 12.27 14.68 -18.48
N GLN A 288 12.26 13.35 -18.60
CA GLN A 288 11.31 12.62 -19.42
C GLN A 288 9.97 12.37 -18.72
N VAL A 289 10.01 12.05 -17.39
CA VAL A 289 8.82 11.63 -16.65
C VAL A 289 8.11 12.75 -15.91
N MET A 290 8.75 13.90 -15.67
CA MET A 290 8.19 14.96 -14.82
C MET A 290 6.90 15.56 -15.38
N ILE A 291 6.85 15.88 -16.68
CA ILE A 291 5.65 16.45 -17.31
C ILE A 291 4.49 15.45 -17.30
N PRO A 292 4.67 14.19 -17.78
CA PRO A 292 3.64 13.17 -17.67
C PRO A 292 3.18 12.94 -16.23
N ALA A 293 4.12 12.88 -15.27
CA ALA A 293 3.81 12.68 -13.86
C ALA A 293 2.98 13.83 -13.27
N CYS A 294 3.32 15.08 -13.56
CA CYS A 294 2.55 16.25 -13.12
C CYS A 294 1.14 16.24 -13.70
N ILE A 295 0.99 15.90 -14.99
CA ILE A 295 -0.32 15.82 -15.64
C ILE A 295 -1.14 14.70 -15.00
N LEU A 296 -0.57 13.50 -14.87
CA LEU A 296 -1.24 12.34 -14.28
C LEU A 296 -1.64 12.61 -12.84
N ALA A 297 -0.71 13.12 -12.01
CA ALA A 297 -0.99 13.47 -10.61
C ALA A 297 -2.10 14.51 -10.49
N THR A 298 -2.07 15.58 -11.30
CA THR A 298 -3.09 16.63 -11.29
C THR A 298 -4.45 16.08 -11.68
N LEU A 299 -4.52 15.29 -12.74
CA LEU A 299 -5.77 14.67 -13.19
C LEU A 299 -6.32 13.72 -12.11
N MET A 300 -5.49 12.87 -11.49
CA MET A 300 -5.94 11.97 -10.42
C MET A 300 -6.43 12.75 -9.20
N LEU A 301 -5.73 13.81 -8.78
CA LEU A 301 -6.14 14.66 -7.65
C LEU A 301 -7.44 15.44 -7.89
N LEU A 302 -7.82 15.67 -9.13
CA LEU A 302 -9.09 16.29 -9.50
C LEU A 302 -10.20 15.26 -9.70
N LEU A 303 -9.91 14.21 -10.45
CA LEU A 303 -10.90 13.22 -10.87
C LEU A 303 -11.31 12.26 -9.75
N LYS A 304 -10.36 11.79 -8.93
CA LYS A 304 -10.70 10.87 -7.82
C LYS A 304 -11.69 11.49 -6.83
N PRO A 305 -11.46 12.71 -6.28
CA PRO A 305 -12.42 13.35 -5.40
C PRO A 305 -13.78 13.54 -6.04
N LEU A 306 -13.82 13.97 -7.30
CA LEU A 306 -15.05 14.19 -8.04
C LEU A 306 -15.83 12.89 -8.27
N CYS A 307 -15.13 11.85 -8.71
CA CYS A 307 -15.71 10.53 -8.95
C CYS A 307 -16.29 9.92 -7.67
N PHE A 308 -15.51 9.87 -6.58
CA PHE A 308 -16.01 9.36 -5.30
C PHE A 308 -17.17 10.19 -4.77
N HIS A 309 -17.11 11.52 -4.88
CA HIS A 309 -18.23 12.38 -4.48
C HIS A 309 -19.51 12.03 -5.23
N MET A 310 -19.47 11.91 -6.56
CA MET A 310 -20.64 11.56 -7.37
C MET A 310 -21.16 10.16 -7.08
N LEU A 311 -20.27 9.17 -6.98
CA LEU A 311 -20.66 7.78 -6.75
C LEU A 311 -21.26 7.57 -5.35
N LEU A 312 -20.68 8.19 -4.32
CA LEU A 312 -21.19 8.11 -2.95
C LEU A 312 -22.57 8.80 -2.80
N ILE A 313 -22.78 9.94 -3.46
CA ILE A 313 -24.11 10.58 -3.49
C ILE A 313 -25.13 9.65 -4.15
N LYS A 314 -24.78 9.02 -5.29
CA LYS A 314 -25.66 8.04 -5.95
C LYS A 314 -25.95 6.82 -5.07
N ALA A 315 -25.03 6.45 -4.19
CA ALA A 315 -25.22 5.39 -3.21
C ALA A 315 -26.02 5.83 -1.96
N GLY A 316 -26.51 7.07 -1.93
CA GLY A 316 -27.34 7.60 -0.84
C GLY A 316 -26.58 8.25 0.31
N GLU A 317 -25.27 8.53 0.17
CA GLU A 317 -24.50 9.20 1.19
C GLU A 317 -24.76 10.71 1.23
N LYS A 318 -24.63 11.32 2.41
CA LYS A 318 -24.78 12.77 2.57
C LYS A 318 -23.68 13.50 1.78
N LYS A 319 -24.02 14.63 1.15
CA LYS A 319 -23.08 15.43 0.35
C LYS A 319 -21.80 15.81 1.09
N SER A 320 -21.88 16.10 2.41
CA SER A 320 -20.73 16.42 3.25
C SER A 320 -19.77 15.22 3.38
N VAL A 321 -20.31 14.04 3.70
CA VAL A 321 -19.56 12.78 3.81
C VAL A 321 -18.93 12.42 2.47
N ALA A 322 -19.72 12.43 1.40
CA ALA A 322 -19.23 12.12 0.05
C ALA A 322 -18.08 13.03 -0.41
N LYS A 323 -18.16 14.34 -0.08
CA LYS A 323 -17.11 15.30 -0.40
C LYS A 323 -15.84 15.07 0.42
N GLU A 324 -15.99 14.84 1.73
CA GLU A 324 -14.85 14.57 2.63
C GLU A 324 -14.13 13.27 2.26
N VAL A 325 -14.86 12.17 2.10
CA VAL A 325 -14.30 10.88 1.69
C VAL A 325 -13.60 11.02 0.33
N GLY A 326 -14.23 11.68 -0.64
CA GLY A 326 -13.63 11.89 -1.95
C GLY A 326 -12.29 12.61 -1.90
N VAL A 327 -12.17 13.68 -1.12
CA VAL A 327 -10.90 14.42 -0.98
C VAL A 327 -9.86 13.60 -0.23
N ARG A 328 -10.26 12.87 0.83
CA ARG A 328 -9.34 12.01 1.60
C ARG A 328 -8.82 10.82 0.80
N LEU A 329 -9.56 10.35 -0.21
CA LEU A 329 -9.17 9.27 -1.12
C LEU A 329 -8.60 9.76 -2.46
N GLY A 330 -8.28 11.04 -2.58
CA GLY A 330 -7.81 11.65 -3.83
C GLY A 330 -6.39 11.27 -4.26
N GLN A 331 -5.55 10.77 -3.35
CA GLN A 331 -4.18 10.35 -3.64
C GLN A 331 -4.10 8.97 -4.31
N ALA A 332 -2.95 8.66 -4.90
CA ALA A 332 -2.60 7.30 -5.31
C ALA A 332 -2.31 6.42 -4.07
N SER A 333 -1.87 5.20 -4.25
CA SER A 333 -1.62 4.24 -3.16
C SER A 333 -0.15 3.87 -3.04
N GLU A 334 0.25 3.38 -1.88
CA GLU A 334 1.49 2.62 -1.67
C GLU A 334 1.57 1.38 -2.57
N PHE A 335 0.43 0.77 -2.92
CA PHE A 335 0.37 -0.31 -3.91
C PHE A 335 0.86 0.13 -5.30
N SER A 336 0.71 1.39 -5.66
CA SER A 336 1.28 1.93 -6.91
C SER A 336 2.80 1.79 -6.95
N LEU A 337 3.46 2.08 -5.81
CA LEU A 337 4.91 1.95 -5.68
C LEU A 337 5.34 0.48 -5.71
N LEU A 338 4.57 -0.39 -5.04
CA LEU A 338 4.79 -1.83 -5.07
C LEU A 338 4.66 -2.39 -6.49
N LEU A 339 3.61 -2.00 -7.23
CA LEU A 339 3.43 -2.42 -8.62
C LEU A 339 4.58 -1.96 -9.52
N ALA A 340 5.12 -0.76 -9.29
CA ALA A 340 6.29 -0.28 -10.01
C ALA A 340 7.53 -1.15 -9.73
N THR A 341 7.77 -1.49 -8.46
CA THR A 341 8.91 -2.32 -8.06
C THR A 341 8.80 -3.74 -8.63
N ILE A 342 7.66 -4.39 -8.48
CA ILE A 342 7.40 -5.73 -9.02
C ILE A 342 7.44 -5.71 -10.56
N GLY A 343 6.87 -4.69 -11.18
CA GLY A 343 6.87 -4.57 -12.64
C GLY A 343 8.26 -4.46 -13.25
N ILE A 344 9.23 -3.83 -12.55
CA ILE A 344 10.65 -3.83 -12.96
C ILE A 344 11.26 -5.21 -12.72
N SER A 345 11.09 -5.78 -11.52
CA SER A 345 11.74 -7.05 -11.15
C SER A 345 11.28 -8.22 -12.03
N THR A 346 10.05 -8.18 -12.51
CA THR A 346 9.48 -9.18 -13.44
C THR A 346 9.71 -8.85 -14.92
N GLY A 347 10.37 -7.72 -15.24
CA GLY A 347 10.60 -7.30 -16.63
C GLY A 347 9.35 -6.86 -17.40
N VAL A 348 8.21 -6.67 -16.73
CA VAL A 348 6.93 -6.30 -17.33
C VAL A 348 6.90 -4.83 -17.76
N ILE A 349 7.61 -3.95 -17.03
CA ILE A 349 7.70 -2.52 -17.36
C ILE A 349 9.15 -2.03 -17.37
N SER A 350 9.41 -0.99 -18.16
CA SER A 350 10.70 -0.29 -18.20
C SER A 350 10.92 0.59 -16.97
N GLU A 351 12.17 0.99 -16.73
CA GLU A 351 12.51 1.97 -15.70
C GLU A 351 11.79 3.31 -15.89
N VAL A 352 11.57 3.73 -17.13
CA VAL A 352 10.81 4.96 -17.44
C VAL A 352 9.38 4.89 -16.92
N ALA A 353 8.69 3.79 -17.21
CA ALA A 353 7.31 3.57 -16.76
C ALA A 353 7.24 3.49 -15.22
N ALA A 354 8.17 2.82 -14.59
CA ALA A 354 8.23 2.72 -13.13
C ALA A 354 8.52 4.07 -12.47
N ASN A 355 9.50 4.84 -12.98
CA ASN A 355 9.77 6.20 -12.49
C ASN A 355 8.56 7.13 -12.69
N LEU A 356 7.79 6.96 -13.78
CA LEU A 356 6.55 7.71 -13.98
C LEU A 356 5.50 7.37 -12.91
N ILE A 357 5.31 6.09 -12.61
CA ILE A 357 4.39 5.65 -11.55
C ILE A 357 4.83 6.20 -10.19
N GLN A 358 6.12 6.07 -9.85
CA GLN A 358 6.69 6.55 -8.59
C GLN A 358 6.53 8.07 -8.45
N ALA A 359 6.95 8.84 -9.47
CA ALA A 359 6.84 10.30 -9.44
C ALA A 359 5.39 10.77 -9.30
N SER A 360 4.47 10.21 -10.09
CA SER A 360 3.04 10.54 -10.01
C SER A 360 2.47 10.23 -8.62
N THR A 361 2.80 9.09 -8.05
CA THR A 361 2.35 8.67 -6.73
C THR A 361 2.84 9.63 -5.64
N ILE A 362 4.14 9.95 -5.63
CA ILE A 362 4.76 10.86 -4.66
C ILE A 362 4.13 12.25 -4.76
N LEU A 363 3.93 12.78 -5.97
CA LEU A 363 3.27 14.07 -6.18
C LEU A 363 1.84 14.07 -5.62
N THR A 364 1.08 12.99 -5.83
CA THR A 364 -0.27 12.89 -5.25
C THR A 364 -0.23 12.81 -3.72
N PHE A 365 0.75 12.13 -3.12
CA PHE A 365 0.92 12.06 -1.67
C PHE A 365 1.16 13.45 -1.07
N ILE A 366 2.09 14.21 -1.65
CA ILE A 366 2.43 15.56 -1.18
C ILE A 366 1.21 16.48 -1.25
N VAL A 367 0.60 16.58 -2.42
CA VAL A 367 -0.50 17.53 -2.65
C VAL A 367 -1.76 17.14 -1.87
N SER A 368 -2.13 15.85 -1.87
CA SER A 368 -3.32 15.38 -1.13
C SER A 368 -3.18 15.59 0.38
N SER A 369 -2.01 15.33 0.95
CA SER A 369 -1.77 15.56 2.38
C SER A 369 -2.05 17.02 2.75
N TYR A 370 -1.56 17.99 1.96
CA TYR A 370 -1.87 19.39 2.18
C TYR A 370 -3.36 19.71 2.03
N LEU A 371 -4.00 19.19 0.98
CA LEU A 371 -5.43 19.45 0.76
C LEU A 371 -6.30 18.94 1.92
N VAL A 372 -5.97 17.79 2.49
CA VAL A 372 -6.69 17.20 3.62
C VAL A 372 -6.43 18.02 4.89
N VAL A 373 -5.16 18.31 5.23
CA VAL A 373 -4.78 19.05 6.44
C VAL A 373 -5.37 20.47 6.48
N LEU A 374 -5.50 21.11 5.32
CA LEU A 374 -6.04 22.48 5.23
C LEU A 374 -7.58 22.54 5.30
N LYS A 375 -8.29 21.46 4.91
CA LYS A 375 -9.76 21.51 4.75
C LYS A 375 -10.53 20.70 5.75
N TYR A 376 -9.94 19.67 6.35
CA TYR A 376 -10.65 18.70 7.17
C TYR A 376 -9.98 18.49 8.53
N PRO A 377 -10.74 18.03 9.54
CA PRO A 377 -10.17 17.67 10.84
C PRO A 377 -9.07 16.62 10.69
N THR A 378 -7.89 16.91 11.23
CA THR A 378 -6.75 15.99 11.28
C THR A 378 -5.96 16.18 12.56
N PRO A 379 -5.20 15.18 13.03
CA PRO A 379 -4.30 15.34 14.16
C PRO A 379 -3.22 16.40 13.92
N MET A 380 -2.92 16.73 12.65
CA MET A 380 -1.87 17.66 12.24
C MET A 380 -2.39 19.01 11.70
N SER A 381 -3.67 19.36 11.93
CA SER A 381 -4.26 20.57 11.38
C SER A 381 -3.60 21.87 11.88
N LEU A 382 -3.62 22.90 11.03
CA LEU A 382 -3.14 24.27 11.32
C LEU A 382 -4.07 25.03 12.27
N SER A 383 -5.36 24.79 12.14
CA SER A 383 -6.38 25.47 12.91
C SER A 383 -6.72 24.64 14.14
N ASP A 384 -6.74 25.25 15.31
CA ASP A 384 -7.15 24.59 16.55
C ASP A 384 -8.58 24.04 16.46
N SER A 385 -9.44 24.66 15.64
CA SER A 385 -10.80 24.18 15.37
C SER A 385 -10.85 22.87 14.54
N LEU A 386 -9.82 22.62 13.75
CA LEU A 386 -9.69 21.40 12.90
C LEU A 386 -8.69 20.40 13.49
N ARG A 387 -7.95 20.74 14.55
CA ARG A 387 -7.06 19.83 15.25
C ARG A 387 -7.88 18.96 16.19
N LYS A 388 -8.03 17.69 15.82
CA LYS A 388 -8.71 16.66 16.61
C LYS A 388 -7.82 15.44 16.72
N ASP A 389 -7.69 14.92 17.93
CA ASP A 389 -6.95 13.69 18.25
C ASP A 389 -7.81 12.45 17.99
#